data_82af905ce7fefe7d9018f574758e3f83
#
_entry.id   82af905ce7fefe7d9018f574758e3f83
#
_cell.length_a   1.000
_cell.length_b   1.000
_cell.length_c   1.000
_cell.angle_alpha   90.00
_cell.angle_beta   90.00
_cell.angle_gamma   90.00
#
_symmetry.space_group_name_H-M   'P 1'
#
loop_
_entity.id
_entity.type
_entity.pdbx_description
1 polymer ?
#
loop_
_entity_poly.entity_id
_entity_poly.type
_entity_poly.pdbx_seq_one_letter_code
_entity_poly.pdbx_strand_id
1 'polypeptide(L)'
;MSVSIVMAEIPPGYYDGTDGLDGEELRLALHEIIDNHTVHSYSSLWTHFQSTDKKPNNKVWDMYSDIPNGTPPYEYTFVSDQCGNYGGESDCYNREHSWPKSWFNNASPMNTDLFHLVPTDGYVNGMRSNYPYGEVENTTWTSQNGSKRGTMNSYNFNGTVFEPIDEYKGDFARTYFYMSTRYTTEDSGWDENDMVNGADLKEWAVAMLLDWHQADPVSEKELNRNDAVYDIQGNRNPFIDYPVWSECIWDECESTGGNVPPIANAGPDQSVGENEIVYLDGTGSSDEENADLTFMWTAPEGILLNDPTNVSPSFSSPMVENSEEFIFINLLN
;
A
#
# COMPACT_ATOMS: atom_id res chain seq x y z
N MET A 1 4.80 24.91 23.04
CA MET A 1 4.21 23.94 22.13
C MET A 1 5.34 23.07 21.63
N SER A 2 5.12 21.80 21.39
CA SER A 2 6.15 20.89 20.88
C SER A 2 5.70 20.34 19.54
N VAL A 3 6.64 20.22 18.61
CA VAL A 3 6.48 19.46 17.36
C VAL A 3 7.09 18.10 17.61
N SER A 4 6.34 17.02 17.41
CA SER A 4 6.86 15.66 17.44
C SER A 4 7.08 15.22 16.00
N ILE A 5 8.24 14.69 15.70
CA ILE A 5 8.61 14.12 14.42
C ILE A 5 8.66 12.62 14.66
N VAL A 6 7.73 11.88 14.03
CA VAL A 6 7.67 10.42 14.07
C VAL A 6 8.18 9.92 12.73
N MET A 7 9.01 8.90 12.76
CA MET A 7 9.56 8.26 11.57
C MET A 7 8.88 6.90 11.38
N ALA A 8 8.37 6.66 10.19
CA ALA A 8 7.96 5.32 9.80
C ALA A 8 9.23 4.44 9.69
N GLU A 9 9.32 3.42 10.52
CA GLU A 9 10.53 2.59 10.59
C GLU A 9 10.16 1.10 10.52
N ILE A 10 10.82 0.39 9.60
CA ILE A 10 10.74 -1.07 9.58
C ILE A 10 11.42 -1.58 10.85
N PRO A 11 10.78 -2.44 11.66
CA PRO A 11 11.40 -2.94 12.89
C PRO A 11 12.75 -3.60 12.60
N PRO A 12 13.82 -3.28 13.37
CA PRO A 12 15.13 -3.87 13.16
C PRO A 12 15.07 -5.40 13.12
N GLY A 13 15.64 -6.01 12.07
CA GLY A 13 15.65 -7.45 11.87
C GLY A 13 14.31 -8.05 11.42
N TYR A 14 13.32 -7.24 11.03
CA TYR A 14 12.01 -7.75 10.61
C TYR A 14 12.09 -8.67 9.40
N TYR A 15 12.97 -8.37 8.47
CA TYR A 15 13.20 -9.15 7.25
C TYR A 15 14.48 -9.99 7.27
N ASP A 16 15.04 -10.27 8.45
CA ASP A 16 16.24 -11.11 8.57
C ASP A 16 16.04 -12.47 7.88
N GLY A 17 17.02 -12.87 7.09
CA GLY A 17 17.01 -14.15 6.37
C GLY A 17 16.47 -14.08 4.94
N THR A 18 16.20 -12.88 4.41
CA THR A 18 15.83 -12.69 2.99
C THR A 18 17.02 -12.36 2.10
N ASP A 19 18.19 -12.08 2.68
CA ASP A 19 19.38 -11.61 1.97
C ASP A 19 19.83 -12.58 0.88
N GLY A 20 19.97 -12.06 -0.33
CA GLY A 20 20.44 -12.82 -1.50
C GLY A 20 19.46 -13.87 -2.02
N LEU A 21 18.22 -13.90 -1.54
CA LEU A 21 17.17 -14.77 -2.05
C LEU A 21 16.45 -14.10 -3.23
N ASP A 22 15.98 -14.93 -4.16
CA ASP A 22 15.12 -14.52 -5.28
C ASP A 22 14.04 -15.57 -5.56
N GLY A 23 13.16 -15.28 -6.51
CA GLY A 23 12.11 -16.18 -6.96
C GLY A 23 11.26 -16.76 -5.83
N GLU A 24 10.98 -18.05 -5.94
CA GLU A 24 10.16 -18.77 -4.95
C GLU A 24 10.85 -18.88 -3.58
N GLU A 25 12.19 -18.84 -3.51
CA GLU A 25 12.91 -18.89 -2.23
C GLU A 25 12.67 -17.59 -1.45
N LEU A 26 12.74 -16.44 -2.09
CA LEU A 26 12.38 -15.16 -1.48
C LEU A 26 10.90 -15.11 -1.09
N ARG A 27 10.00 -15.54 -1.99
CA ARG A 27 8.57 -15.57 -1.73
C ARG A 27 8.22 -16.38 -0.48
N LEU A 28 8.83 -17.57 -0.33
CA LEU A 28 8.62 -18.43 0.85
C LEU A 28 9.23 -17.84 2.13
N ALA A 29 10.41 -17.23 2.05
CA ALA A 29 11.02 -16.56 3.19
C ALA A 29 10.15 -15.37 3.69
N LEU A 30 9.63 -14.57 2.76
CA LEU A 30 8.69 -13.49 3.08
C LEU A 30 7.39 -14.02 3.66
N HIS A 31 6.84 -15.14 3.12
CA HIS A 31 5.66 -15.79 3.68
C HIS A 31 5.85 -16.11 5.15
N GLU A 32 6.94 -16.77 5.53
CA GLU A 32 7.23 -17.14 6.93
C GLU A 32 7.35 -15.92 7.86
N ILE A 33 7.84 -14.77 7.35
CA ILE A 33 7.97 -13.54 8.11
C ILE A 33 6.62 -12.86 8.34
N ILE A 34 5.76 -12.81 7.30
CA ILE A 34 4.49 -12.09 7.34
C ILE A 34 3.31 -12.97 7.72
N ASP A 35 3.53 -14.25 7.97
CA ASP A 35 2.52 -15.20 8.43
C ASP A 35 2.08 -14.94 9.88
N ASN A 36 1.05 -15.62 10.31
CA ASN A 36 0.54 -15.61 11.70
C ASN A 36 0.17 -14.21 12.24
N HIS A 37 -0.26 -13.29 11.37
CA HIS A 37 -0.75 -11.99 11.79
C HIS A 37 -1.97 -12.09 12.72
N THR A 38 -2.19 -11.07 13.54
CA THR A 38 -3.35 -11.01 14.45
C THR A 38 -4.65 -10.89 13.67
N VAL A 39 -5.52 -11.90 13.82
CA VAL A 39 -6.83 -11.94 13.16
C VAL A 39 -7.85 -11.12 13.93
N HIS A 40 -8.48 -10.18 13.28
CA HIS A 40 -9.50 -9.30 13.85
C HIS A 40 -10.93 -9.72 13.47
N SER A 41 -11.93 -9.20 14.20
CA SER A 41 -13.32 -9.44 13.83
C SER A 41 -13.72 -8.61 12.61
N TYR A 42 -14.61 -9.12 11.77
CA TYR A 42 -15.12 -8.38 10.61
C TYR A 42 -15.80 -7.05 11.00
N SER A 43 -16.36 -6.96 12.21
CA SER A 43 -16.97 -5.70 12.72
C SER A 43 -15.92 -4.68 13.16
N SER A 44 -14.75 -5.09 13.66
CA SER A 44 -13.71 -4.16 14.10
C SER A 44 -13.00 -3.42 12.96
N LEU A 45 -13.11 -3.93 11.72
CA LEU A 45 -12.56 -3.28 10.53
C LEU A 45 -13.04 -1.81 10.40
N TRP A 46 -14.29 -1.52 10.75
CA TRP A 46 -14.80 -0.14 10.75
C TRP A 46 -14.03 0.82 11.66
N THR A 47 -13.50 0.29 12.76
CA THR A 47 -12.67 1.07 13.68
C THR A 47 -11.24 1.17 13.15
N HIS A 48 -10.70 0.08 12.62
CA HIS A 48 -9.33 0.05 12.10
C HIS A 48 -9.14 1.02 10.92
N PHE A 49 -10.09 1.12 10.01
CA PHE A 49 -10.06 2.09 8.90
C PHE A 49 -9.90 3.55 9.34
N GLN A 50 -10.26 3.89 10.56
CA GLN A 50 -10.08 5.24 11.11
C GLN A 50 -8.61 5.58 11.40
N SER A 51 -7.72 4.60 11.36
CA SER A 51 -6.26 4.78 11.44
C SER A 51 -5.56 4.40 10.14
N THR A 52 -5.97 3.30 9.51
CA THR A 52 -5.30 2.78 8.31
C THR A 52 -5.66 3.52 7.02
N ASP A 53 -6.86 4.08 6.94
CA ASP A 53 -7.41 4.64 5.69
C ASP A 53 -8.01 6.03 5.91
N LYS A 54 -7.29 6.87 6.65
CA LYS A 54 -7.72 8.23 6.98
C LYS A 54 -6.90 9.28 6.22
N LYS A 55 -7.59 10.15 5.47
CA LYS A 55 -7.01 11.31 4.81
C LYS A 55 -6.61 12.40 5.82
N PRO A 56 -5.70 13.32 5.47
CA PRO A 56 -5.32 14.45 6.34
C PRO A 56 -6.50 15.33 6.78
N ASN A 57 -7.54 15.43 5.97
CA ASN A 57 -8.79 16.15 6.30
C ASN A 57 -9.78 15.34 7.17
N ASN A 58 -9.35 14.21 7.74
CA ASN A 58 -10.15 13.27 8.53
C ASN A 58 -11.30 12.59 7.77
N LYS A 59 -11.28 12.58 6.45
CA LYS A 59 -12.20 11.80 5.62
C LYS A 59 -11.67 10.40 5.36
N VAL A 60 -12.58 9.52 4.91
CA VAL A 60 -12.23 8.18 4.47
C VAL A 60 -11.34 8.27 3.23
N TRP A 61 -10.24 7.52 3.22
CA TRP A 61 -9.42 7.36 2.03
C TRP A 61 -9.99 6.24 1.18
N ASP A 62 -10.88 6.62 0.30
CA ASP A 62 -11.58 5.71 -0.62
C ASP A 62 -10.94 5.78 -2.01
N MET A 63 -10.17 4.78 -2.38
CA MET A 63 -9.47 4.72 -3.67
C MET A 63 -10.41 4.64 -4.89
N TYR A 64 -11.71 4.41 -4.69
CA TYR A 64 -12.70 4.42 -5.77
C TYR A 64 -13.44 5.76 -5.92
N SER A 65 -13.20 6.72 -5.04
CA SER A 65 -13.75 8.07 -5.15
C SER A 65 -12.69 9.17 -5.11
N ASP A 66 -11.54 8.89 -4.54
CA ASP A 66 -10.45 9.86 -4.42
C ASP A 66 -9.75 10.14 -5.76
N ILE A 67 -9.15 11.31 -5.85
CA ILE A 67 -8.26 11.75 -6.95
C ILE A 67 -7.03 12.38 -6.31
N PRO A 68 -5.89 11.68 -6.25
CA PRO A 68 -4.66 12.22 -5.68
C PRO A 68 -4.28 13.55 -6.31
N ASN A 69 -3.90 14.53 -5.46
CA ASN A 69 -3.58 15.90 -5.88
C ASN A 69 -4.70 16.64 -6.63
N GLY A 70 -5.93 16.11 -6.61
CA GLY A 70 -7.11 16.68 -7.25
C GLY A 70 -8.26 16.92 -6.26
N THR A 71 -9.41 17.24 -6.81
CA THR A 71 -10.65 17.35 -6.02
C THR A 71 -11.49 16.11 -6.25
N PRO A 72 -11.71 15.25 -5.23
CA PRO A 72 -12.57 14.10 -5.37
C PRO A 72 -14.03 14.55 -5.66
N PRO A 73 -14.80 13.77 -6.43
CA PRO A 73 -16.20 14.10 -6.69
C PRO A 73 -17.06 14.10 -5.43
N TYR A 74 -16.71 13.31 -4.44
CA TYR A 74 -17.32 13.22 -3.10
C TYR A 74 -16.35 12.58 -2.12
N GLU A 75 -16.64 12.75 -0.81
CA GLU A 75 -15.85 12.15 0.27
C GLU A 75 -16.78 11.65 1.37
N TYR A 76 -16.34 10.61 2.10
CA TYR A 76 -17.09 10.03 3.21
C TYR A 76 -16.52 10.42 4.57
N THR A 77 -17.42 10.50 5.55
CA THR A 77 -17.11 10.68 6.96
C THR A 77 -17.19 9.33 7.67
N PHE A 78 -16.17 8.99 8.45
CA PHE A 78 -16.17 7.76 9.24
C PHE A 78 -17.43 7.68 10.12
N VAL A 79 -17.93 6.47 10.31
CA VAL A 79 -19.09 6.10 11.12
C VAL A 79 -20.42 6.52 10.51
N SER A 80 -20.60 7.81 10.15
CA SER A 80 -21.87 8.32 9.66
C SER A 80 -22.27 7.80 8.29
N ASP A 81 -21.28 7.60 7.42
CA ASP A 81 -21.50 7.29 6.02
C ASP A 81 -21.24 5.80 5.69
N GLN A 82 -21.16 4.95 6.73
CA GLN A 82 -21.08 3.49 6.59
C GLN A 82 -22.41 2.90 6.15
N CYS A 83 -22.39 1.93 5.24
CA CYS A 83 -23.58 1.18 4.89
C CYS A 83 -23.36 -0.26 4.46
N GLY A 84 -24.47 -1.01 4.39
CA GLY A 84 -24.53 -2.32 3.75
C GLY A 84 -25.44 -2.34 2.51
N ASN A 85 -26.22 -1.25 2.30
CA ASN A 85 -27.11 -1.11 1.15
C ASN A 85 -26.95 0.29 0.57
N TYR A 86 -26.88 0.37 -0.75
CA TYR A 86 -26.67 1.59 -1.53
C TYR A 86 -27.57 1.55 -2.77
N GLY A 87 -27.97 2.71 -3.25
CA GLY A 87 -28.79 2.87 -4.48
C GLY A 87 -27.98 3.42 -5.64
N GLY A 88 -26.86 4.10 -5.37
CA GLY A 88 -26.00 4.72 -6.35
C GLY A 88 -24.64 5.07 -5.79
N GLU A 89 -23.77 5.54 -6.67
CA GLU A 89 -22.46 6.08 -6.31
C GLU A 89 -22.62 7.35 -5.47
N SER A 90 -21.77 7.56 -4.50
CA SER A 90 -21.79 8.59 -3.49
C SER A 90 -22.81 8.42 -2.35
N ASP A 91 -23.52 7.32 -2.25
CA ASP A 91 -24.47 7.08 -1.16
C ASP A 91 -23.76 6.81 0.16
N CYS A 92 -22.77 5.93 0.15
CA CYS A 92 -22.06 5.49 1.36
C CYS A 92 -20.86 4.61 1.03
N TYR A 93 -19.97 4.38 2.00
CA TYR A 93 -18.86 3.46 1.86
C TYR A 93 -19.08 2.14 2.59
N ASN A 94 -18.46 1.09 2.07
CA ASN A 94 -18.42 -0.23 2.67
C ASN A 94 -17.00 -0.80 2.71
N ARG A 95 -16.86 -2.13 2.92
CA ARG A 95 -15.59 -2.84 3.02
C ARG A 95 -15.35 -3.60 1.73
N GLU A 96 -14.41 -3.12 0.94
CA GLU A 96 -13.96 -3.79 -0.27
C GLU A 96 -12.90 -4.84 0.07
N HIS A 97 -13.07 -6.04 -0.48
CA HIS A 97 -12.04 -7.05 -0.58
C HIS A 97 -11.40 -6.91 -1.96
N SER A 98 -10.28 -6.22 -2.08
CA SER A 98 -9.60 -6.01 -3.37
C SER A 98 -9.20 -7.35 -4.01
N TRP A 99 -8.76 -8.33 -3.21
CA TRP A 99 -8.80 -9.74 -3.59
C TRP A 99 -10.18 -10.30 -3.22
N PRO A 100 -11.04 -10.62 -4.20
CA PRO A 100 -12.44 -10.96 -3.93
C PRO A 100 -12.63 -12.08 -2.92
N LYS A 101 -13.45 -11.85 -1.91
CA LYS A 101 -13.68 -12.84 -0.86
C LYS A 101 -14.30 -14.16 -1.35
N SER A 102 -14.96 -14.15 -2.52
CA SER A 102 -15.44 -15.37 -3.16
C SER A 102 -14.29 -16.25 -3.62
N TRP A 103 -13.13 -15.72 -3.96
CA TRP A 103 -11.98 -16.48 -4.44
C TRP A 103 -11.34 -17.35 -3.36
N PHE A 104 -11.50 -16.99 -2.09
CA PHE A 104 -11.06 -17.77 -0.93
C PHE A 104 -12.22 -18.26 -0.05
N ASN A 105 -13.43 -18.38 -0.60
CA ASN A 105 -14.62 -18.90 0.07
C ASN A 105 -14.98 -18.19 1.39
N ASN A 106 -14.68 -16.90 1.51
CA ASN A 106 -14.82 -16.09 2.73
C ASN A 106 -14.08 -16.67 3.95
N ALA A 107 -13.02 -17.45 3.72
CA ALA A 107 -12.27 -18.10 4.79
C ALA A 107 -11.48 -17.08 5.64
N SER A 108 -11.23 -17.44 6.88
CA SER A 108 -10.31 -16.71 7.77
C SER A 108 -8.92 -17.36 7.67
N PRO A 109 -7.83 -16.58 7.83
CA PRO A 109 -7.74 -15.18 8.27
C PRO A 109 -8.01 -14.14 7.19
N MET A 110 -8.01 -14.50 5.90
CA MET A 110 -8.11 -13.61 4.75
C MET A 110 -9.28 -12.63 4.84
N ASN A 111 -10.44 -13.10 5.32
CA ASN A 111 -11.67 -12.29 5.36
C ASN A 111 -11.56 -11.01 6.22
N THR A 112 -10.48 -10.86 6.98
CA THR A 112 -10.27 -9.69 7.85
C THR A 112 -8.85 -9.13 7.77
N ASP A 113 -8.05 -9.57 6.80
CA ASP A 113 -6.70 -9.05 6.58
C ASP A 113 -6.75 -7.65 5.97
N LEU A 114 -6.25 -6.67 6.72
CA LEU A 114 -6.32 -5.25 6.36
C LEU A 114 -5.50 -4.91 5.11
N PHE A 115 -4.51 -5.71 4.72
CA PHE A 115 -3.73 -5.38 3.52
C PHE A 115 -4.52 -5.46 2.22
N HIS A 116 -5.59 -6.25 2.16
CA HIS A 116 -6.47 -6.27 0.98
C HIS A 116 -7.89 -5.77 1.26
N LEU A 117 -8.17 -5.36 2.49
CA LEU A 117 -9.43 -4.77 2.90
C LEU A 117 -9.31 -3.27 3.02
N VAL A 118 -10.10 -2.56 2.25
CA VAL A 118 -10.13 -1.09 2.21
C VAL A 118 -11.56 -0.55 2.25
N PRO A 119 -11.77 0.64 2.81
CA PRO A 119 -13.07 1.30 2.72
C PRO A 119 -13.25 1.90 1.32
N THR A 120 -14.35 1.60 0.65
CA THR A 120 -14.64 2.15 -0.67
C THR A 120 -16.13 2.45 -0.85
N ASP A 121 -16.46 3.31 -1.80
CA ASP A 121 -17.85 3.49 -2.26
C ASP A 121 -18.54 2.15 -2.48
N GLY A 122 -19.70 1.97 -1.86
CA GLY A 122 -20.42 0.70 -1.89
C GLY A 122 -20.93 0.34 -3.28
N TYR A 123 -21.37 1.34 -4.06
CA TYR A 123 -21.88 1.12 -5.41
C TYR A 123 -20.72 0.78 -6.38
N VAL A 124 -19.60 1.50 -6.31
CA VAL A 124 -18.41 1.21 -7.13
C VAL A 124 -17.86 -0.17 -6.81
N ASN A 125 -17.78 -0.55 -5.53
CA ASN A 125 -17.46 -1.91 -5.09
C ASN A 125 -18.44 -2.93 -5.71
N GLY A 126 -19.73 -2.66 -5.71
CA GLY A 126 -20.74 -3.50 -6.38
C GLY A 126 -20.55 -3.58 -7.90
N MET A 127 -20.11 -2.50 -8.55
CA MET A 127 -19.80 -2.48 -9.98
C MET A 127 -18.51 -3.23 -10.31
N ARG A 128 -17.51 -3.18 -9.41
CA ARG A 128 -16.30 -3.99 -9.49
C ARG A 128 -16.63 -5.48 -9.31
N SER A 129 -17.54 -5.81 -8.39
CA SER A 129 -17.97 -7.21 -8.13
C SER A 129 -16.77 -8.11 -7.79
N ASN A 130 -16.60 -9.22 -8.50
CA ASN A 130 -15.45 -10.13 -8.40
C ASN A 130 -14.67 -10.21 -9.73
N TYR A 131 -14.81 -9.20 -10.59
CA TYR A 131 -14.00 -9.14 -11.80
C TYR A 131 -12.52 -8.95 -11.43
N PRO A 132 -11.60 -9.55 -12.22
CA PRO A 132 -10.18 -9.24 -12.12
C PRO A 132 -9.93 -7.75 -12.28
N TYR A 133 -8.85 -7.25 -11.69
CA TYR A 133 -8.28 -5.98 -12.14
C TYR A 133 -7.66 -6.14 -13.53
N GLY A 134 -7.66 -5.05 -14.31
CA GLY A 134 -7.09 -5.06 -15.67
C GLY A 134 -7.24 -3.74 -16.40
N GLU A 135 -6.61 -3.65 -17.56
CA GLU A 135 -6.65 -2.47 -18.46
C GLU A 135 -7.90 -2.49 -19.33
N VAL A 136 -8.81 -1.56 -19.14
CA VAL A 136 -10.09 -1.51 -19.89
C VAL A 136 -9.89 -0.87 -21.26
N GLU A 137 -9.98 -1.67 -22.30
CA GLU A 137 -9.92 -1.20 -23.70
C GLU A 137 -11.30 -0.76 -24.22
N ASN A 138 -12.37 -1.49 -23.86
CA ASN A 138 -13.73 -1.13 -24.23
C ASN A 138 -14.59 -0.94 -22.99
N THR A 139 -14.76 0.31 -22.60
CA THR A 139 -15.49 0.71 -21.39
C THR A 139 -16.97 0.45 -21.51
N THR A 140 -17.55 -0.22 -20.50
CA THR A 140 -19.00 -0.42 -20.35
C THR A 140 -19.59 0.40 -19.21
N TRP A 141 -18.76 0.82 -18.26
CA TRP A 141 -19.15 1.66 -17.12
C TRP A 141 -17.94 2.46 -16.61
N THR A 142 -18.19 3.67 -16.12
CA THR A 142 -17.17 4.54 -15.52
C THR A 142 -17.71 5.15 -14.24
N SER A 143 -16.92 5.16 -13.17
CA SER A 143 -17.19 5.86 -11.90
C SER A 143 -16.95 7.36 -12.02
N GLN A 144 -17.36 8.12 -11.02
CA GLN A 144 -17.14 9.56 -11.00
C GLN A 144 -15.67 9.96 -10.82
N ASN A 145 -14.84 9.12 -10.19
CA ASN A 145 -13.40 9.37 -10.11
C ASN A 145 -12.63 8.92 -11.37
N GLY A 146 -13.25 8.17 -12.26
CA GLY A 146 -12.64 7.72 -13.51
C GLY A 146 -12.30 6.23 -13.57
N SER A 147 -12.50 5.47 -12.47
CA SER A 147 -12.36 4.01 -12.51
C SER A 147 -13.36 3.40 -13.50
N LYS A 148 -12.98 2.31 -14.17
CA LYS A 148 -13.75 1.74 -15.28
C LYS A 148 -14.05 0.26 -15.09
N ARG A 149 -15.13 -0.20 -15.71
CA ARG A 149 -15.36 -1.61 -15.99
C ARG A 149 -15.59 -1.79 -17.48
N GLY A 150 -15.03 -2.85 -18.03
CA GLY A 150 -15.14 -3.11 -19.45
C GLY A 150 -14.41 -4.39 -19.86
N THR A 151 -14.08 -4.50 -21.13
CA THR A 151 -13.31 -5.64 -21.64
C THR A 151 -11.89 -5.24 -21.94
N MET A 152 -10.99 -6.15 -21.65
CA MET A 152 -9.56 -6.13 -21.92
C MET A 152 -9.22 -7.20 -22.95
N ASN A 153 -8.25 -6.93 -23.84
CA ASN A 153 -7.70 -7.88 -24.80
C ASN A 153 -6.18 -7.64 -24.97
N SER A 154 -5.46 -7.65 -23.86
CA SER A 154 -4.01 -7.45 -23.76
C SER A 154 -3.40 -8.44 -22.78
N TYR A 155 -2.09 -8.48 -22.63
CA TYR A 155 -1.35 -9.43 -21.77
C TYR A 155 -1.72 -10.91 -22.00
N ASN A 156 -2.12 -11.30 -23.20
CA ASN A 156 -2.67 -12.63 -23.51
C ASN A 156 -3.95 -13.02 -22.73
N PHE A 157 -4.70 -12.03 -22.26
CA PHE A 157 -5.99 -12.20 -21.60
C PHE A 157 -7.09 -11.48 -22.38
N ASN A 158 -8.28 -12.11 -22.45
CA ASN A 158 -9.47 -11.50 -23.01
C ASN A 158 -10.66 -11.77 -22.09
N GLY A 159 -11.17 -10.72 -21.45
CA GLY A 159 -12.28 -10.83 -20.51
C GLY A 159 -12.78 -9.51 -19.98
N THR A 160 -13.74 -9.58 -19.06
CA THR A 160 -14.22 -8.40 -18.33
C THR A 160 -13.34 -8.14 -17.13
N VAL A 161 -12.92 -6.88 -17.00
CA VAL A 161 -12.03 -6.41 -15.91
C VAL A 161 -12.56 -5.12 -15.30
N PHE A 162 -12.04 -4.79 -14.14
CA PHE A 162 -12.18 -3.49 -13.49
C PHE A 162 -10.82 -2.79 -13.47
N GLU A 163 -10.78 -1.54 -13.88
CA GLU A 163 -9.59 -0.70 -13.90
C GLU A 163 -9.76 0.44 -12.90
N PRO A 164 -8.98 0.52 -11.82
CA PRO A 164 -8.89 1.71 -10.98
C PRO A 164 -8.22 2.85 -11.75
N ILE A 165 -8.26 4.07 -11.23
CA ILE A 165 -7.48 5.17 -11.79
C ILE A 165 -5.98 4.87 -11.69
N ASP A 166 -5.18 5.49 -12.55
CA ASP A 166 -3.74 5.17 -12.67
C ASP A 166 -2.99 5.37 -11.35
N GLU A 167 -3.37 6.37 -10.57
CA GLU A 167 -2.76 6.75 -9.30
C GLU A 167 -2.98 5.76 -8.13
N TYR A 168 -3.74 4.69 -8.34
CA TYR A 168 -3.96 3.61 -7.38
C TYR A 168 -3.66 2.22 -7.95
N LYS A 169 -3.17 2.13 -9.17
CA LYS A 169 -2.83 0.85 -9.79
C LYS A 169 -1.72 0.12 -9.03
N GLY A 170 -0.68 0.85 -8.63
CA GLY A 170 0.43 0.33 -7.84
C GLY A 170 0.00 -0.17 -6.47
N ASP A 171 -0.87 0.60 -5.75
CA ASP A 171 -1.46 0.17 -4.47
C ASP A 171 -2.12 -1.22 -4.58
N PHE A 172 -2.94 -1.41 -5.62
CA PHE A 172 -3.61 -2.70 -5.83
C PHE A 172 -2.64 -3.79 -6.28
N ALA A 173 -1.62 -3.47 -7.09
CA ALA A 173 -0.60 -4.43 -7.48
C ALA A 173 0.15 -4.97 -6.26
N ARG A 174 0.65 -4.09 -5.38
CA ARG A 174 1.35 -4.46 -4.14
C ARG A 174 0.45 -5.23 -3.16
N THR A 175 -0.85 -4.95 -3.18
CA THR A 175 -1.84 -5.73 -2.44
C THR A 175 -1.96 -7.17 -2.97
N TYR A 176 -1.95 -7.35 -4.29
CA TYR A 176 -2.03 -8.67 -4.91
C TYR A 176 -0.75 -9.48 -4.71
N PHE A 177 0.41 -8.85 -4.80
CA PHE A 177 1.69 -9.48 -4.46
C PHE A 177 1.72 -9.92 -2.99
N TYR A 178 1.24 -9.08 -2.07
CA TYR A 178 1.10 -9.45 -0.67
C TYR A 178 0.20 -10.67 -0.49
N MET A 179 -1.00 -10.68 -1.06
CA MET A 179 -1.95 -11.78 -0.91
C MET A 179 -1.38 -13.09 -1.48
N SER A 180 -0.72 -13.01 -2.64
CA SER A 180 -0.07 -14.16 -3.26
C SER A 180 1.07 -14.72 -2.41
N THR A 181 1.84 -13.86 -1.75
CA THR A 181 2.94 -14.26 -0.87
C THR A 181 2.45 -14.73 0.49
N ARG A 182 1.60 -13.94 1.15
CA ARG A 182 1.11 -14.24 2.50
C ARG A 182 0.36 -15.57 2.59
N TYR A 183 -0.32 -15.97 1.53
CA TYR A 183 -1.19 -17.15 1.54
C TYR A 183 -0.71 -18.29 0.63
N THR A 184 0.53 -18.25 0.16
CA THR A 184 1.08 -19.23 -0.80
C THR A 184 1.00 -20.69 -0.32
N THR A 185 0.98 -20.95 1.00
CA THR A 185 0.87 -22.30 1.57
C THR A 185 -0.50 -22.56 2.22
N GLU A 186 -1.39 -21.57 2.24
CA GLU A 186 -2.67 -21.62 2.95
C GLU A 186 -3.90 -21.53 2.03
N ASP A 187 -3.71 -21.66 0.74
CA ASP A 187 -4.72 -21.49 -0.31
C ASP A 187 -5.57 -22.72 -0.60
N SER A 188 -5.46 -23.74 0.24
CA SER A 188 -6.24 -24.98 0.06
C SER A 188 -7.74 -24.70 0.01
N GLY A 189 -8.35 -25.01 -1.12
CA GLY A 189 -9.77 -24.79 -1.39
C GLY A 189 -10.10 -23.38 -1.90
N TRP A 190 -9.10 -22.57 -2.27
CA TRP A 190 -9.34 -21.35 -3.03
C TRP A 190 -9.70 -21.68 -4.48
N ASP A 191 -10.40 -20.75 -5.12
CA ASP A 191 -10.85 -20.95 -6.49
C ASP A 191 -9.68 -20.79 -7.50
N GLU A 192 -9.77 -21.53 -8.61
CA GLU A 192 -9.13 -21.14 -9.85
C GLU A 192 -10.11 -20.26 -10.64
N ASN A 193 -9.65 -19.09 -11.11
CA ASN A 193 -10.46 -18.17 -11.90
C ASN A 193 -9.60 -17.51 -13.01
N ASP A 194 -10.11 -16.43 -13.61
CA ASP A 194 -9.43 -15.78 -14.73
C ASP A 194 -8.06 -15.18 -14.35
N MET A 195 -7.85 -14.76 -13.10
CA MET A 195 -6.65 -14.05 -12.64
C MET A 195 -5.71 -14.90 -11.79
N VAL A 196 -6.23 -15.87 -11.05
CA VAL A 196 -5.48 -16.64 -10.05
C VAL A 196 -5.76 -18.13 -10.14
N ASN A 197 -4.85 -18.93 -9.56
CA ASN A 197 -5.02 -20.34 -9.27
C ASN A 197 -4.62 -20.56 -7.80
N GLY A 198 -5.60 -20.61 -6.89
CA GLY A 198 -5.32 -20.52 -5.47
C GLY A 198 -4.78 -19.14 -5.11
N ALA A 199 -3.65 -19.08 -4.43
CA ALA A 199 -2.91 -17.86 -4.13
C ALA A 199 -1.97 -17.42 -5.26
N ASP A 200 -1.71 -18.28 -6.25
CA ASP A 200 -0.80 -17.95 -7.34
C ASP A 200 -1.45 -17.06 -8.39
N LEU A 201 -0.75 -16.02 -8.78
CA LEU A 201 -1.13 -15.14 -9.89
C LEU A 201 -0.86 -15.83 -11.23
N LYS A 202 -1.76 -15.68 -12.20
CA LYS A 202 -1.52 -16.14 -13.59
C LYS A 202 -0.53 -15.20 -14.30
N GLU A 203 0.22 -15.73 -15.26
CA GLU A 203 1.29 -15.01 -15.98
C GLU A 203 0.85 -13.64 -16.51
N TRP A 204 -0.34 -13.56 -17.11
CA TRP A 204 -0.85 -12.30 -17.62
C TRP A 204 -1.10 -11.25 -16.51
N ALA A 205 -1.56 -11.73 -15.36
CA ALA A 205 -1.84 -10.86 -14.21
C ALA A 205 -0.52 -10.38 -13.58
N VAL A 206 0.48 -11.24 -13.47
CA VAL A 206 1.82 -10.87 -13.02
C VAL A 206 2.39 -9.77 -13.90
N ALA A 207 2.43 -9.96 -15.23
CA ALA A 207 2.98 -8.97 -16.15
C ALA A 207 2.28 -7.61 -16.03
N MET A 208 0.96 -7.60 -15.97
CA MET A 208 0.18 -6.36 -15.81
C MET A 208 0.41 -5.70 -14.44
N LEU A 209 0.43 -6.48 -13.37
CA LEU A 209 0.62 -5.94 -12.02
C LEU A 209 2.04 -5.40 -11.82
N LEU A 210 3.06 -5.98 -12.46
CA LEU A 210 4.41 -5.42 -12.47
C LEU A 210 4.46 -4.08 -13.21
N ASP A 211 3.81 -3.98 -14.39
CA ASP A 211 3.69 -2.70 -15.10
C ASP A 211 2.99 -1.62 -14.24
N TRP A 212 1.95 -1.99 -13.52
CA TRP A 212 1.25 -1.09 -12.59
C TRP A 212 2.13 -0.66 -11.43
N HIS A 213 2.85 -1.60 -10.85
CA HIS A 213 3.76 -1.37 -9.74
C HIS A 213 4.88 -0.38 -10.11
N GLN A 214 5.45 -0.51 -11.33
CA GLN A 214 6.48 0.40 -11.83
C GLN A 214 5.92 1.78 -12.19
N ALA A 215 4.71 1.84 -12.77
CA ALA A 215 4.09 3.09 -13.20
C ALA A 215 3.56 3.94 -12.03
N ASP A 216 3.16 3.31 -10.94
CA ASP A 216 2.64 3.95 -9.72
C ASP A 216 3.48 3.49 -8.51
N PRO A 217 4.61 4.17 -8.24
CA PRO A 217 5.51 3.84 -7.15
C PRO A 217 4.87 4.00 -5.77
N VAL A 218 5.49 3.39 -4.74
CA VAL A 218 5.02 3.48 -3.35
C VAL A 218 4.83 4.92 -2.92
N SER A 219 3.65 5.21 -2.42
CA SER A 219 3.22 6.52 -1.96
C SER A 219 3.35 6.66 -0.43
N GLU A 220 3.39 7.90 0.07
CA GLU A 220 3.32 8.20 1.50
C GLU A 220 2.07 7.58 2.17
N LYS A 221 0.94 7.57 1.46
CA LYS A 221 -0.29 6.88 1.91
C LYS A 221 -0.02 5.40 2.22
N GLU A 222 0.69 4.71 1.35
CA GLU A 222 0.96 3.28 1.53
C GLU A 222 1.94 3.02 2.67
N LEU A 223 2.99 3.83 2.81
CA LEU A 223 3.93 3.74 3.93
C LEU A 223 3.21 3.93 5.27
N ASN A 224 2.44 5.01 5.42
CA ASN A 224 1.67 5.28 6.62
C ASN A 224 0.64 4.17 6.90
N ARG A 225 0.01 3.63 5.84
CA ARG A 225 -0.93 2.53 5.97
C ARG A 225 -0.24 1.24 6.40
N ASN A 226 0.94 0.94 5.87
CA ASN A 226 1.73 -0.24 6.22
C ASN A 226 2.08 -0.24 7.72
N ASP A 227 2.50 0.90 8.25
CA ASP A 227 2.78 1.08 9.68
C ASP A 227 1.53 0.94 10.54
N ALA A 228 0.42 1.60 10.16
CA ALA A 228 -0.84 1.51 10.89
C ALA A 228 -1.42 0.09 10.89
N VAL A 229 -1.25 -0.67 9.80
CA VAL A 229 -1.64 -2.08 9.75
C VAL A 229 -0.70 -2.93 10.61
N TYR A 230 0.60 -2.66 10.59
CA TYR A 230 1.56 -3.34 11.47
C TYR A 230 1.20 -3.19 12.95
N ASP A 231 0.85 -2.00 13.40
CA ASP A 231 0.40 -1.74 14.78
C ASP A 231 -0.86 -2.55 15.16
N ILE A 232 -1.69 -2.89 14.18
CA ILE A 232 -2.95 -3.62 14.39
C ILE A 232 -2.75 -5.12 14.23
N GLN A 233 -2.13 -5.57 13.13
CA GLN A 233 -2.02 -6.98 12.75
C GLN A 233 -0.68 -7.62 13.12
N GLY A 234 0.37 -6.83 13.30
CA GLY A 234 1.72 -7.30 13.62
C GLY A 234 2.53 -7.81 12.43
N ASN A 235 2.03 -7.60 11.20
CA ASN A 235 2.76 -7.89 9.98
C ASN A 235 2.76 -6.70 9.02
N ARG A 236 3.68 -6.69 8.06
CA ARG A 236 3.90 -5.64 7.07
C ARG A 236 3.69 -6.17 5.66
N ASN A 237 3.41 -5.27 4.71
CA ASN A 237 3.46 -5.62 3.30
C ASN A 237 4.89 -5.40 2.78
N PRO A 238 5.63 -6.48 2.44
CA PRO A 238 7.02 -6.38 2.02
C PRO A 238 7.20 -5.63 0.70
N PHE A 239 6.19 -5.59 -0.15
CA PHE A 239 6.23 -4.90 -1.44
C PHE A 239 5.98 -3.39 -1.34
N ILE A 240 5.64 -2.91 -0.14
CA ILE A 240 5.65 -1.49 0.22
C ILE A 240 7.00 -1.13 0.83
N ASP A 241 7.54 -1.97 1.71
CA ASP A 241 8.83 -1.75 2.37
C ASP A 241 10.01 -1.88 1.40
N TYR A 242 9.98 -2.91 0.55
CA TYR A 242 11.00 -3.21 -0.47
C TYR A 242 10.33 -3.48 -1.83
N PRO A 243 9.97 -2.43 -2.58
CA PRO A 243 9.24 -2.55 -3.84
C PRO A 243 9.90 -3.47 -4.86
N VAL A 244 11.22 -3.48 -4.94
CA VAL A 244 12.02 -4.32 -5.85
C VAL A 244 11.78 -5.83 -5.67
N TRP A 245 11.33 -6.28 -4.51
CA TRP A 245 11.06 -7.70 -4.28
C TRP A 245 9.92 -8.26 -5.13
N SER A 246 9.03 -7.42 -5.66
CA SER A 246 8.03 -7.88 -6.61
C SER A 246 8.67 -8.38 -7.91
N GLU A 247 9.64 -7.64 -8.43
CA GLU A 247 10.41 -8.04 -9.61
C GLU A 247 11.26 -9.27 -9.31
N CYS A 248 11.96 -9.28 -8.17
CA CYS A 248 12.79 -10.41 -7.74
C CYS A 248 12.02 -11.73 -7.57
N ILE A 249 10.71 -11.69 -7.33
CA ILE A 249 9.89 -12.90 -7.17
C ILE A 249 9.27 -13.33 -8.51
N TRP A 250 8.75 -12.39 -9.30
CA TRP A 250 7.92 -12.72 -10.46
C TRP A 250 8.53 -12.39 -11.83
N ASP A 251 9.71 -11.75 -11.86
CA ASP A 251 10.43 -11.43 -13.10
C ASP A 251 11.93 -11.70 -12.91
N GLU A 252 12.77 -11.12 -13.76
CA GLU A 252 14.20 -11.15 -13.56
C GLU A 252 14.58 -10.14 -12.46
N CYS A 253 15.00 -10.64 -11.32
CA CYS A 253 15.67 -9.80 -10.35
C CYS A 253 16.89 -9.18 -11.04
N GLU A 254 16.87 -7.88 -11.29
CA GLU A 254 18.10 -7.18 -11.65
C GLU A 254 19.05 -7.27 -10.45
N SER A 255 19.45 -8.51 -10.13
CA SER A 255 20.46 -8.73 -9.13
C SER A 255 21.78 -8.20 -9.70
N THR A 256 22.09 -6.98 -9.35
CA THR A 256 23.47 -6.49 -9.39
C THR A 256 24.26 -7.31 -8.35
N GLY A 257 24.46 -8.63 -8.62
CA GLY A 257 25.42 -9.47 -7.90
C GLY A 257 25.22 -9.63 -6.39
N GLY A 258 23.98 -9.79 -5.92
CA GLY A 258 23.70 -9.95 -4.49
C GLY A 258 23.52 -8.62 -3.74
N ASN A 259 23.18 -7.54 -4.41
CA ASN A 259 22.90 -6.26 -3.76
C ASN A 259 21.64 -6.36 -2.90
N VAL A 260 21.79 -6.23 -1.62
CA VAL A 260 20.71 -6.06 -0.63
C VAL A 260 20.22 -4.60 -0.73
N PRO A 261 18.91 -4.35 -0.81
CA PRO A 261 18.43 -2.98 -0.75
C PRO A 261 18.93 -2.26 0.49
N PRO A 262 19.34 -0.99 0.39
CA PRO A 262 19.84 -0.26 1.53
C PRO A 262 18.79 -0.09 2.62
N ILE A 263 19.20 -0.15 3.88
CA ILE A 263 18.34 0.08 5.03
C ILE A 263 18.28 1.57 5.29
N ALA A 264 17.10 2.17 5.09
CA ALA A 264 16.84 3.55 5.45
C ALA A 264 16.69 3.70 6.95
N ASN A 265 17.39 4.66 7.53
CA ASN A 265 17.23 5.09 8.92
C ASN A 265 17.07 6.61 8.93
N ALA A 266 15.93 7.07 9.40
CA ALA A 266 15.58 8.49 9.41
C ALA A 266 15.95 9.18 10.73
N GLY A 267 16.64 8.48 11.64
CA GLY A 267 17.01 8.96 12.95
C GLY A 267 15.87 8.92 13.97
N PRO A 268 16.13 9.33 15.21
CA PRO A 268 15.13 9.28 16.28
C PRO A 268 14.13 10.44 16.18
N ASP A 269 12.93 10.19 16.70
CA ASP A 269 11.91 11.21 16.87
C ASP A 269 12.42 12.44 17.62
N GLN A 270 12.02 13.61 17.18
CA GLN A 270 12.45 14.89 17.79
C GLN A 270 11.23 15.67 18.29
N SER A 271 11.40 16.34 19.43
CA SER A 271 10.44 17.32 19.95
C SER A 271 11.10 18.69 19.98
N VAL A 272 10.56 19.64 19.24
CA VAL A 272 11.18 20.96 19.04
C VAL A 272 10.19 22.08 19.32
N GLY A 273 10.71 23.30 19.53
CA GLY A 273 9.90 24.52 19.61
C GLY A 273 9.50 25.04 18.23
N GLU A 274 8.59 26.02 18.20
CA GLU A 274 8.20 26.72 16.97
C GLU A 274 9.35 27.60 16.45
N ASN A 275 9.47 27.74 15.13
CA ASN A 275 10.48 28.54 14.44
C ASN A 275 11.95 28.14 14.77
N GLU A 276 12.16 26.91 15.20
CA GLU A 276 13.50 26.36 15.36
C GLU A 276 13.98 25.70 14.06
N ILE A 277 15.28 25.70 13.83
CA ILE A 277 15.87 24.94 12.72
C ILE A 277 16.02 23.49 13.19
N VAL A 278 15.37 22.59 12.50
CA VAL A 278 15.40 21.14 12.74
C VAL A 278 16.26 20.49 11.67
N TYR A 279 17.11 19.56 12.07
CA TYR A 279 17.92 18.71 11.19
C TYR A 279 17.41 17.29 11.27
N LEU A 280 17.06 16.72 10.12
CA LEU A 280 16.80 15.29 10.00
C LEU A 280 18.14 14.55 9.96
N ASP A 281 18.15 13.29 10.33
CA ASP A 281 19.39 12.51 10.44
C ASP A 281 19.27 11.16 9.74
N GLY A 282 19.71 11.07 8.50
CA GLY A 282 19.81 9.85 7.71
C GLY A 282 21.14 9.11 7.86
N THR A 283 22.04 9.56 8.75
CA THR A 283 23.40 8.98 8.86
C THR A 283 23.42 7.55 9.38
N GLY A 284 22.32 7.09 9.99
CA GLY A 284 22.14 5.70 10.42
C GLY A 284 21.78 4.74 9.29
N SER A 285 21.48 5.25 8.10
CA SER A 285 21.20 4.43 6.93
C SER A 285 22.43 3.65 6.49
N SER A 286 22.24 2.44 6.02
CA SER A 286 23.34 1.55 5.62
C SER A 286 22.97 0.71 4.43
N ASP A 287 23.97 0.31 3.69
CA ASP A 287 23.93 -0.68 2.63
C ASP A 287 24.92 -1.79 2.99
N GLU A 288 24.51 -3.05 2.88
CA GLU A 288 25.32 -4.19 3.30
C GLU A 288 26.56 -4.34 2.41
N GLU A 289 26.45 -4.00 1.15
CA GLU A 289 27.54 -3.99 0.19
C GLU A 289 28.39 -2.72 0.25
N ASN A 290 28.05 -1.78 1.13
CA ASN A 290 28.65 -0.46 1.25
C ASN A 290 28.55 0.37 -0.06
N ALA A 291 27.46 0.22 -0.80
CA ALA A 291 27.17 1.07 -1.95
C ALA A 291 26.94 2.53 -1.52
N ASP A 292 27.19 3.45 -2.44
CA ASP A 292 26.95 4.87 -2.19
C ASP A 292 25.42 5.11 -2.13
N LEU A 293 24.92 5.53 -0.97
CA LEU A 293 23.51 5.82 -0.74
C LEU A 293 23.09 7.14 -1.38
N THR A 294 21.97 7.13 -2.08
CA THR A 294 21.29 8.35 -2.52
C THR A 294 20.01 8.55 -1.71
N PHE A 295 19.84 9.73 -1.15
CA PHE A 295 18.74 10.06 -0.24
C PHE A 295 17.63 10.81 -0.98
N MET A 296 16.39 10.55 -0.60
CA MET A 296 15.24 11.36 -0.97
C MET A 296 14.29 11.49 0.22
N TRP A 297 14.25 12.67 0.79
CA TRP A 297 13.37 12.97 1.91
C TRP A 297 12.07 13.60 1.44
N THR A 298 10.96 13.08 1.94
CA THR A 298 9.62 13.67 1.75
C THR A 298 9.18 14.35 3.04
N ALA A 299 8.77 15.59 2.94
CA ALA A 299 8.22 16.38 4.04
C ALA A 299 6.71 16.50 3.91
N PRO A 300 5.98 16.62 5.05
CA PRO A 300 4.55 16.92 5.04
C PRO A 300 4.21 18.22 4.32
N GLU A 301 2.96 18.35 3.88
CA GLU A 301 2.47 19.56 3.20
C GLU A 301 2.75 20.83 4.03
N GLY A 302 3.29 21.83 3.39
CA GLY A 302 3.62 23.13 4.00
C GLY A 302 5.00 23.20 4.64
N ILE A 303 5.76 22.11 4.69
CA ILE A 303 7.15 22.10 5.16
C ILE A 303 8.09 21.97 3.96
N LEU A 304 9.08 22.87 3.90
CA LEU A 304 10.10 22.86 2.85
C LEU A 304 11.46 22.47 3.42
N LEU A 305 12.02 21.38 2.92
CA LEU A 305 13.40 21.00 3.20
C LEU A 305 14.37 21.85 2.39
N ASN A 306 15.49 22.22 2.98
CA ASN A 306 16.54 22.98 2.31
C ASN A 306 17.16 22.21 1.13
N ASP A 307 17.31 20.90 1.27
CA ASP A 307 17.81 19.98 0.25
C ASP A 307 17.33 18.58 0.58
N PRO A 308 16.26 18.08 -0.08
CA PRO A 308 15.69 16.75 0.21
C PRO A 308 16.60 15.59 -0.21
N THR A 309 17.69 15.85 -0.93
CA THR A 309 18.64 14.79 -1.32
C THR A 309 19.86 14.71 -0.39
N ASN A 310 19.92 15.56 0.62
CA ASN A 310 21.00 15.55 1.60
C ASN A 310 20.78 14.45 2.65
N VAL A 311 21.84 13.84 3.14
CA VAL A 311 21.78 12.86 4.24
C VAL A 311 21.16 13.47 5.52
N SER A 312 21.33 14.78 5.73
CA SER A 312 20.81 15.51 6.88
C SER A 312 20.17 16.83 6.45
N PRO A 313 18.99 16.78 5.81
CA PRO A 313 18.31 18.01 5.42
C PRO A 313 17.77 18.77 6.63
N SER A 314 17.47 20.04 6.44
CA SER A 314 16.92 20.88 7.50
C SER A 314 15.69 21.65 7.03
N PHE A 315 14.86 22.01 8.00
CA PHE A 315 13.71 22.88 7.80
C PHE A 315 13.48 23.79 9.01
N SER A 316 12.60 24.76 8.87
CA SER A 316 12.14 25.57 10.01
C SER A 316 10.82 25.03 10.51
N SER A 317 10.72 24.66 11.81
CA SER A 317 9.50 24.18 12.40
C SER A 317 8.37 25.19 12.28
N PRO A 318 7.15 24.79 11.90
CA PRO A 318 6.04 25.72 11.71
C PRO A 318 5.52 26.28 13.03
N MET A 319 4.73 27.36 12.93
CA MET A 319 3.90 27.83 14.03
C MET A 319 2.59 27.01 14.08
N VAL A 320 2.22 26.49 15.24
CA VAL A 320 1.06 25.65 15.44
C VAL A 320 0.18 26.16 16.59
N GLU A 321 -1.15 26.02 16.49
CA GLU A 321 -2.05 26.46 17.58
C GLU A 321 -2.02 25.51 18.79
N ASN A 322 -1.73 24.23 18.54
CA ASN A 322 -1.57 23.17 19.53
C ASN A 322 -0.30 22.37 19.21
N SER A 323 0.04 21.37 20.01
CA SER A 323 1.10 20.42 19.62
C SER A 323 0.65 19.61 18.41
N GLU A 324 1.46 19.57 17.38
CA GLU A 324 1.24 18.82 16.14
C GLU A 324 2.40 17.86 15.89
N GLU A 325 2.10 16.79 15.19
CA GLU A 325 3.04 15.75 14.78
C GLU A 325 3.24 15.84 13.28
N PHE A 326 4.50 15.75 12.84
CA PHE A 326 4.89 15.81 11.44
C PHE A 326 5.73 14.59 11.11
N ILE A 327 5.32 13.84 10.08
CA ILE A 327 5.99 12.62 9.63
C ILE A 327 6.89 12.98 8.44
N PHE A 328 8.16 12.59 8.52
CA PHE A 328 9.14 12.71 7.43
C PHE A 328 9.55 11.31 6.99
N ILE A 329 9.72 11.12 5.69
CA ILE A 329 10.08 9.84 5.10
C ILE A 329 11.43 9.97 4.43
N ASN A 330 12.32 9.02 4.68
CA ASN A 330 13.61 8.88 4.02
C ASN A 330 13.57 7.67 3.09
N LEU A 331 13.67 7.91 1.78
CA LEU A 331 13.80 6.87 0.77
C LEU A 331 15.26 6.81 0.31
N LEU A 332 15.76 5.61 0.08
CA LEU A 332 17.10 5.33 -0.43
C LEU A 332 17.03 4.61 -1.78
N ASN A 333 17.98 4.92 -2.64
CA ASN A 333 18.26 4.21 -3.89
C ASN A 333 19.75 3.87 -3.95
#